data_b114af858b3e6c8875d956747d3d711c
#
_entry.id   b114af858b3e6c8875d956747d3d711c
#
_cell.length_a   1.000
_cell.length_b   1.000
_cell.length_c   1.000
_cell.angle_alpha   90.00
_cell.angle_beta   90.00
_cell.angle_gamma   90.00
#
_symmetry.space_group_name_H-M   'P 1'
#
loop_
_entity.id
_entity.type
_entity.pdbx_description
1 polymer ?
#
loop_
_entity_poly.entity_id
_entity_poly.type
_entity_poly.pdbx_seq_one_letter_code
_entity_poly.pdbx_strand_id
1 'polypeptide(L)'
;LMCNSYQASSGIYILMTLTLLFLEVVYSGKLNIKSLVCSILSYVGGMVLYKIQITIKPPIFADQGSIPSLLHLPSIMLANAKGDLKNIYLQSTKVWILLFLVILILLVFNIISSSKQKKIVSLAFTFAWLALGSILSYGSYLILSEQFYLLRPRYEYGLGIFASIVLVISLGITNRNQIINILKSVFSSLLIFYFLAFS
;
A
#
# COMPACT_ATOMS: atom_id res chain seq x y z
N LEU A 1 -5.49 9.48 15.56
CA LEU A 1 -4.37 8.89 16.35
C LEU A 1 -3.14 8.60 15.48
N MET A 2 -3.28 7.89 14.35
CA MET A 2 -2.14 7.54 13.48
C MET A 2 -1.36 8.76 12.97
N CYS A 3 -2.03 9.80 12.47
CA CYS A 3 -1.37 11.02 12.00
C CYS A 3 -0.65 11.78 13.12
N ASN A 4 -1.13 11.65 14.37
CA ASN A 4 -0.52 12.30 15.52
C ASN A 4 0.71 11.58 16.07
N SER A 5 0.80 10.26 15.82
CA SER A 5 1.93 9.47 16.32
C SER A 5 3.11 9.48 15.35
N TYR A 6 2.84 9.39 14.05
CA TYR A 6 3.89 9.35 13.05
C TYR A 6 3.33 9.59 11.64
N GLN A 7 3.87 10.58 10.93
CA GLN A 7 3.39 10.94 9.58
C GLN A 7 3.54 9.79 8.56
N ALA A 8 4.58 8.95 8.67
CA ALA A 8 4.79 7.80 7.81
C ALA A 8 3.64 6.78 7.88
N SER A 9 2.86 6.76 8.98
CA SER A 9 1.70 5.87 9.12
C SER A 9 0.42 6.39 8.45
N SER A 10 0.42 7.63 7.95
CA SER A 10 -0.77 8.22 7.30
C SER A 10 -1.22 7.45 6.07
N GLY A 11 -0.29 6.87 5.32
CA GLY A 11 -0.57 6.01 4.16
C GLY A 11 -1.29 4.72 4.51
N ILE A 12 -1.15 4.20 5.73
CA ILE A 12 -1.75 2.92 6.15
C ILE A 12 -3.27 2.97 6.08
N TYR A 13 -3.88 4.07 6.55
CA TYR A 13 -5.33 4.22 6.50
C TYR A 13 -5.85 4.20 5.06
N ILE A 14 -5.17 4.90 4.16
CA ILE A 14 -5.50 4.95 2.72
C ILE A 14 -5.36 3.56 2.12
N LEU A 15 -4.26 2.84 2.41
CA LEU A 15 -4.01 1.49 1.93
C LEU A 15 -5.08 0.50 2.42
N MET A 16 -5.44 0.54 3.69
CA MET A 16 -6.49 -0.33 4.25
C MET A 16 -7.84 -0.05 3.60
N THR A 17 -8.22 1.22 3.46
CA THR A 17 -9.46 1.61 2.78
C THR A 17 -9.47 1.13 1.33
N LEU A 18 -8.39 1.37 0.59
CA LEU A 18 -8.24 0.94 -0.80
C LEU A 18 -8.32 -0.59 -0.93
N THR A 19 -7.72 -1.32 0.02
CA THR A 19 -7.74 -2.78 0.05
C THR A 19 -9.14 -3.31 0.32
N LEU A 20 -9.85 -2.74 1.29
CA LEU A 20 -11.23 -3.15 1.60
C LEU A 20 -12.15 -2.92 0.41
N LEU A 21 -12.04 -1.78 -0.27
CA LEU A 21 -12.78 -1.49 -1.50
C LEU A 21 -12.46 -2.48 -2.61
N PHE A 22 -11.18 -2.79 -2.81
CA PHE A 22 -10.74 -3.78 -3.78
C PHE A 22 -11.36 -5.16 -3.50
N LEU A 23 -11.27 -5.64 -2.25
CA LEU A 23 -11.85 -6.92 -1.84
C LEU A 23 -13.38 -6.93 -2.01
N GLU A 24 -14.06 -5.83 -1.65
CA GLU A 24 -15.50 -5.70 -1.80
C GLU A 24 -15.92 -5.81 -3.27
N VAL A 25 -15.25 -5.07 -4.18
CA VAL A 25 -15.55 -5.13 -5.62
C VAL A 25 -15.29 -6.52 -6.18
N VAL A 26 -14.16 -7.13 -5.86
CA VAL A 26 -13.75 -8.43 -6.42
C VAL A 26 -14.64 -9.57 -5.91
N TYR A 27 -14.93 -9.61 -4.60
CA TYR A 27 -15.63 -10.75 -3.98
C TYR A 27 -17.13 -10.56 -3.81
N SER A 28 -17.62 -9.33 -3.59
CA SER A 28 -19.05 -9.06 -3.51
C SER A 28 -19.67 -8.68 -4.86
N GLY A 29 -18.86 -8.17 -5.77
CA GLY A 29 -19.30 -7.67 -7.07
C GLY A 29 -20.01 -6.31 -6.99
N LYS A 30 -20.01 -5.65 -5.83
CA LYS A 30 -20.66 -4.37 -5.60
C LYS A 30 -19.69 -3.41 -4.95
N LEU A 31 -19.79 -2.13 -5.31
CA LEU A 31 -19.06 -1.05 -4.66
C LEU A 31 -19.99 -0.34 -3.68
N ASN A 32 -19.64 -0.33 -2.40
CA ASN A 32 -20.37 0.42 -1.39
C ASN A 32 -19.90 1.88 -1.36
N ILE A 33 -20.50 2.71 -2.20
CA ILE A 33 -20.16 4.14 -2.33
C ILE A 33 -20.30 4.86 -0.98
N LYS A 34 -21.29 4.49 -0.16
CA LYS A 34 -21.51 5.10 1.17
C LYS A 34 -20.29 4.85 2.07
N SER A 35 -19.81 3.63 2.12
CA SER A 35 -18.60 3.26 2.89
C SER A 35 -17.37 4.03 2.41
N LEU A 36 -17.19 4.14 1.09
CA LEU A 36 -16.10 4.91 0.48
C LEU A 36 -16.15 6.38 0.90
N VAL A 37 -17.31 7.03 0.75
CA VAL A 37 -17.49 8.44 1.12
C VAL A 37 -17.22 8.65 2.61
N CYS A 38 -17.76 7.79 3.49
CA CYS A 38 -17.50 7.87 4.93
C CYS A 38 -16.01 7.72 5.26
N SER A 39 -15.31 6.82 4.58
CA SER A 39 -13.86 6.63 4.79
C SER A 39 -13.05 7.86 4.34
N ILE A 40 -13.39 8.46 3.20
CA ILE A 40 -12.77 9.69 2.72
C ILE A 40 -13.01 10.85 3.70
N LEU A 41 -14.26 11.04 4.13
CA LEU A 41 -14.62 12.10 5.09
C LEU A 41 -13.90 11.90 6.43
N SER A 42 -13.79 10.67 6.92
CA SER A 42 -13.06 10.35 8.14
C SER A 42 -11.57 10.69 8.01
N TYR A 43 -10.95 10.38 6.86
CA TYR A 43 -9.56 10.73 6.63
C TYR A 43 -9.34 12.25 6.55
N VAL A 44 -10.17 12.95 5.79
CA VAL A 44 -10.11 14.42 5.67
C VAL A 44 -10.34 15.09 7.03
N GLY A 45 -11.34 14.64 7.79
CA GLY A 45 -11.60 15.12 9.15
C GLY A 45 -10.41 14.91 10.08
N GLY A 46 -9.78 13.73 10.02
CA GLY A 46 -8.56 13.44 10.78
C GLY A 46 -7.40 14.36 10.40
N MET A 47 -7.21 14.65 9.10
CA MET A 47 -6.16 15.56 8.63
C MET A 47 -6.42 17.02 9.04
N VAL A 48 -7.67 17.47 9.04
CA VAL A 48 -8.05 18.81 9.53
C VAL A 48 -7.75 18.94 11.02
N LEU A 49 -8.17 17.97 11.84
CA LEU A 49 -7.88 17.93 13.27
C LEU A 49 -6.37 17.94 13.54
N TYR A 50 -5.62 17.16 12.79
CA TYR A 50 -4.15 17.15 12.87
C TYR A 50 -3.56 18.52 12.55
N LYS A 51 -4.04 19.18 11.50
CA LYS A 51 -3.60 20.54 11.12
C LYS A 51 -3.88 21.55 12.24
N ILE A 52 -5.07 21.50 12.84
CA ILE A 52 -5.44 22.35 13.99
C ILE A 52 -4.47 22.10 15.16
N GLN A 53 -4.21 20.84 15.49
CA GLN A 53 -3.30 20.48 16.57
C GLN A 53 -1.89 21.02 16.36
N ILE A 54 -1.32 20.87 15.15
CA ILE A 54 0.01 21.41 14.83
C ILE A 54 0.05 22.93 14.90
N THR A 55 -1.06 23.59 14.52
CA THR A 55 -1.14 25.06 14.59
C THR A 55 -1.14 25.55 16.03
N ILE A 56 -1.81 24.82 16.95
CA ILE A 56 -1.86 25.17 18.39
C ILE A 56 -0.54 24.84 19.10
N LYS A 57 0.04 23.67 18.78
CA LYS A 57 1.28 23.18 19.37
C LYS A 57 2.23 22.69 18.28
N PRO A 58 3.03 23.59 17.69
CA PRO A 58 3.93 23.21 16.63
C PRO A 58 4.98 22.22 17.13
N PRO A 59 5.31 21.17 16.35
CA PRO A 59 6.37 20.24 16.68
C PRO A 59 7.73 20.92 16.57
N ILE A 60 8.72 20.43 17.33
CA ILE A 60 10.10 20.96 17.40
C ILE A 60 10.77 20.99 16.00
N PHE A 61 10.32 20.14 15.08
CA PHE A 61 10.84 20.04 13.69
C PHE A 61 9.80 20.49 12.65
N ALA A 62 9.07 21.58 12.94
CA ALA A 62 8.01 22.11 12.05
C ALA A 62 8.50 22.49 10.65
N ASP A 63 9.79 22.79 10.50
CA ASP A 63 10.39 23.25 9.24
C ASP A 63 10.70 22.08 8.25
N GLN A 64 10.56 20.83 8.70
CA GLN A 64 10.80 19.67 7.85
C GLN A 64 9.53 19.32 7.07
N GLY A 65 9.51 19.65 5.79
CA GLY A 65 8.47 19.27 4.85
C GLY A 65 7.50 20.40 4.50
N SER A 66 7.96 21.35 3.71
CA SER A 66 7.09 22.36 3.10
C SER A 66 6.17 21.71 2.07
N ILE A 67 4.89 22.09 2.09
CA ILE A 67 3.94 21.70 1.03
C ILE A 67 4.13 22.69 -0.12
N PRO A 68 4.37 22.21 -1.34
CA PRO A 68 4.54 23.07 -2.51
C PRO A 68 3.23 23.78 -2.88
N SER A 69 3.31 24.78 -3.76
CA SER A 69 2.11 25.40 -4.32
C SER A 69 1.26 24.38 -5.06
N LEU A 70 -0.06 24.56 -5.04
CA LEU A 70 -1.03 23.64 -5.67
C LEU A 70 -0.70 23.38 -7.16
N LEU A 71 -0.12 24.36 -7.84
CA LEU A 71 0.26 24.24 -9.26
C LEU A 71 1.36 23.22 -9.50
N HIS A 72 2.33 23.09 -8.58
CA HIS A 72 3.46 22.16 -8.68
C HIS A 72 3.21 20.82 -8.00
N LEU A 73 2.09 20.69 -7.27
CA LEU A 73 1.78 19.48 -6.50
C LEU A 73 1.78 18.20 -7.35
N PRO A 74 1.12 18.13 -8.54
CA PRO A 74 1.11 16.90 -9.33
C PRO A 74 2.50 16.47 -9.81
N SER A 75 3.34 17.42 -10.21
CA SER A 75 4.71 17.12 -10.67
C SER A 75 5.59 16.59 -9.54
N ILE A 76 5.46 17.16 -8.35
CA ILE A 76 6.19 16.73 -7.14
C ILE A 76 5.70 15.35 -6.69
N MET A 77 4.40 15.12 -6.66
CA MET A 77 3.85 13.79 -6.35
C MET A 77 4.38 12.71 -7.29
N LEU A 78 4.42 13.00 -8.59
CA LEU A 78 4.96 12.05 -9.57
C LEU A 78 6.46 11.83 -9.38
N ALA A 79 7.22 12.89 -9.12
CA ALA A 79 8.67 12.80 -8.87
C ALA A 79 8.97 11.98 -7.60
N ASN A 80 8.24 12.23 -6.51
CA ASN A 80 8.37 11.50 -5.26
C ASN A 80 7.99 10.02 -5.43
N ALA A 81 6.85 9.71 -6.06
CA ALA A 81 6.44 8.33 -6.32
C ALA A 81 7.48 7.58 -7.18
N LYS A 82 7.96 8.21 -8.25
CA LYS A 82 8.98 7.63 -9.14
C LYS A 82 10.31 7.42 -8.40
N GLY A 83 10.73 8.39 -7.59
CA GLY A 83 11.96 8.32 -6.82
C GLY A 83 11.92 7.23 -5.76
N ASP A 84 10.82 7.15 -5.00
CA ASP A 84 10.58 6.12 -3.99
C ASP A 84 10.61 4.71 -4.59
N LEU A 85 9.83 4.45 -5.63
CA LEU A 85 9.80 3.15 -6.30
C LEU A 85 11.16 2.77 -6.91
N LYS A 86 11.90 3.75 -7.46
CA LYS A 86 13.26 3.51 -7.97
C LYS A 86 14.21 3.14 -6.84
N ASN A 87 14.14 3.84 -5.69
CA ASN A 87 14.97 3.57 -4.53
C ASN A 87 14.73 2.17 -3.98
N ILE A 88 13.45 1.78 -3.82
CA ILE A 88 13.05 0.44 -3.41
C ILE A 88 13.62 -0.62 -4.35
N TYR A 89 13.48 -0.43 -5.66
CA TYR A 89 14.02 -1.37 -6.66
C TYR A 89 15.54 -1.52 -6.55
N LEU A 90 16.27 -0.42 -6.35
CA LEU A 90 17.73 -0.43 -6.23
C LEU A 90 18.20 -1.08 -4.92
N GLN A 91 17.44 -0.95 -3.83
CA GLN A 91 17.77 -1.55 -2.53
C GLN A 91 17.32 -3.00 -2.44
N SER A 92 16.37 -3.44 -3.28
CA SER A 92 15.84 -4.80 -3.26
C SER A 92 16.84 -5.80 -3.84
N THR A 93 17.08 -6.90 -3.13
CA THR A 93 17.88 -8.01 -3.67
C THR A 93 17.11 -8.75 -4.78
N LYS A 94 17.84 -9.38 -5.70
CA LYS A 94 17.22 -10.19 -6.78
C LYS A 94 16.29 -11.30 -6.22
N VAL A 95 16.63 -11.86 -5.07
CA VAL A 95 15.82 -12.88 -4.39
C VAL A 95 14.47 -12.31 -3.97
N TRP A 96 14.45 -11.11 -3.38
CA TRP A 96 13.22 -10.43 -3.00
C TRP A 96 12.32 -10.12 -4.20
N ILE A 97 12.91 -9.66 -5.31
CA ILE A 97 12.17 -9.39 -6.54
C ILE A 97 11.53 -10.68 -7.05
N LEU A 98 12.27 -11.80 -7.07
CA LEU A 98 11.75 -13.10 -7.50
C LEU A 98 10.61 -13.58 -6.58
N LEU A 99 10.79 -13.53 -5.26
CA LEU A 99 9.76 -13.91 -4.28
C LEU A 99 8.48 -13.05 -4.46
N PHE A 100 8.64 -11.76 -4.66
CA PHE A 100 7.50 -10.86 -4.87
C PHE A 100 6.77 -11.15 -6.18
N LEU A 101 7.48 -11.48 -7.26
CA LEU A 101 6.86 -11.92 -8.52
C LEU A 101 6.03 -13.19 -8.33
N VAL A 102 6.51 -14.18 -7.58
CA VAL A 102 5.75 -15.39 -7.27
C VAL A 102 4.46 -15.03 -6.50
N ILE A 103 4.57 -14.14 -5.50
CA ILE A 103 3.41 -13.66 -4.74
C ILE A 103 2.39 -12.99 -5.65
N LEU A 104 2.83 -12.14 -6.60
CA LEU A 104 1.93 -11.49 -7.55
C LEU A 104 1.24 -12.50 -8.48
N ILE A 105 1.93 -13.52 -8.95
CA ILE A 105 1.34 -14.59 -9.78
C ILE A 105 0.26 -15.33 -8.98
N LEU A 106 0.55 -15.69 -7.71
CA LEU A 106 -0.42 -16.33 -6.82
C LEU A 106 -1.63 -15.43 -6.55
N LEU A 107 -1.42 -14.12 -6.35
CA LEU A 107 -2.47 -13.13 -6.18
C LEU A 107 -3.41 -13.11 -7.39
N VAL A 108 -2.86 -12.91 -8.58
CA VAL A 108 -3.63 -12.85 -9.83
C VAL A 108 -4.42 -14.13 -10.03
N PHE A 109 -3.80 -15.28 -9.81
CA PHE A 109 -4.44 -16.58 -9.94
C PHE A 109 -5.61 -16.73 -8.97
N ASN A 110 -5.43 -16.36 -7.70
CA ASN A 110 -6.48 -16.41 -6.69
C ASN A 110 -7.66 -15.52 -7.04
N ILE A 111 -7.38 -14.30 -7.47
CA ILE A 111 -8.43 -13.33 -7.82
C ILE A 111 -9.24 -13.84 -9.02
N ILE A 112 -8.59 -14.36 -10.07
CA ILE A 112 -9.28 -14.92 -11.22
C ILE A 112 -10.15 -16.11 -10.85
N SER A 113 -9.68 -16.95 -9.89
CA SER A 113 -10.41 -18.15 -9.47
C SER A 113 -11.58 -17.89 -8.55
N SER A 114 -11.49 -16.83 -7.73
CA SER A 114 -12.44 -16.58 -6.63
C SER A 114 -13.35 -15.36 -6.86
N SER A 115 -13.08 -14.57 -7.90
CA SER A 115 -13.84 -13.37 -8.18
C SER A 115 -15.26 -13.66 -8.65
N LYS A 116 -16.22 -12.85 -8.19
CA LYS A 116 -17.59 -12.82 -8.70
C LYS A 116 -17.76 -11.94 -9.95
N GLN A 117 -16.77 -11.12 -10.25
CA GLN A 117 -16.74 -10.25 -11.42
C GLN A 117 -16.22 -10.98 -12.66
N LYS A 118 -16.42 -10.36 -13.85
CA LYS A 118 -15.75 -10.81 -15.07
C LYS A 118 -14.24 -10.80 -14.88
N LYS A 119 -13.53 -11.84 -15.32
CA LYS A 119 -12.08 -12.01 -15.13
C LYS A 119 -11.26 -10.79 -15.53
N ILE A 120 -11.61 -10.17 -16.68
CA ILE A 120 -10.91 -8.97 -17.19
C ILE A 120 -11.11 -7.78 -16.23
N VAL A 121 -12.32 -7.59 -15.72
CA VAL A 121 -12.64 -6.52 -14.77
C VAL A 121 -11.85 -6.72 -13.47
N SER A 122 -11.84 -7.94 -12.94
CA SER A 122 -11.07 -8.28 -11.73
C SER A 122 -9.58 -8.06 -11.90
N LEU A 123 -9.02 -8.43 -13.06
CA LEU A 123 -7.63 -8.15 -13.40
C LEU A 123 -7.34 -6.65 -13.43
N ALA A 124 -8.17 -5.87 -14.12
CA ALA A 124 -8.00 -4.42 -14.20
C ALA A 124 -8.04 -3.77 -12.81
N PHE A 125 -8.97 -4.19 -11.95
CA PHE A 125 -9.03 -3.73 -10.56
C PHE A 125 -7.82 -4.16 -9.74
N THR A 126 -7.29 -5.36 -9.96
CA THR A 126 -6.08 -5.84 -9.27
C THR A 126 -4.87 -5.00 -9.66
N PHE A 127 -4.66 -4.75 -10.93
CA PHE A 127 -3.54 -3.92 -11.37
C PHE A 127 -3.68 -2.46 -10.92
N ALA A 128 -4.91 -1.90 -10.97
CA ALA A 128 -5.18 -0.56 -10.45
C ALA A 128 -4.90 -0.48 -8.93
N TRP A 129 -5.35 -1.49 -8.16
CA TRP A 129 -5.10 -1.56 -6.72
C TRP A 129 -3.61 -1.70 -6.40
N LEU A 130 -2.87 -2.54 -7.13
CA LEU A 130 -1.42 -2.69 -6.97
C LEU A 130 -0.68 -1.38 -7.29
N ALA A 131 -1.01 -0.73 -8.40
CA ALA A 131 -0.38 0.52 -8.81
C ALA A 131 -0.69 1.67 -7.81
N LEU A 132 -1.96 1.87 -7.48
CA LEU A 132 -2.38 2.91 -6.52
C LEU A 132 -1.84 2.62 -5.12
N GLY A 133 -1.89 1.36 -4.68
CA GLY A 133 -1.37 0.95 -3.38
C GLY A 133 0.14 1.20 -3.26
N SER A 134 0.91 0.88 -4.30
CA SER A 134 2.35 1.15 -4.31
C SER A 134 2.66 2.64 -4.23
N ILE A 135 1.93 3.49 -4.95
CA ILE A 135 2.12 4.94 -4.92
C ILE A 135 1.65 5.53 -3.57
N LEU A 136 0.45 5.17 -3.14
CA LEU A 136 -0.16 5.73 -1.92
C LEU A 136 0.49 5.19 -0.63
N SER A 137 1.27 4.11 -0.71
CA SER A 137 2.03 3.59 0.42
C SER A 137 3.03 4.60 0.98
N TYR A 138 3.53 5.51 0.14
CA TYR A 138 4.40 6.59 0.58
C TYR A 138 3.66 7.66 1.42
N GLY A 139 2.33 7.64 1.42
CA GLY A 139 1.47 8.44 2.30
C GLY A 139 1.64 9.95 2.12
N SER A 140 1.70 10.68 3.21
CA SER A 140 1.84 12.15 3.20
C SER A 140 3.15 12.65 2.57
N TYR A 141 4.19 11.81 2.51
CA TYR A 141 5.46 12.19 1.87
C TYR A 141 5.36 12.42 0.36
N LEU A 142 4.31 11.89 -0.28
CA LEU A 142 4.04 12.17 -1.69
C LEU A 142 3.88 13.66 -1.99
N ILE A 143 3.29 14.41 -1.07
CA ILE A 143 2.95 15.82 -1.27
C ILE A 143 4.00 16.81 -0.76
N LEU A 144 5.08 16.33 -0.17
CA LEU A 144 6.12 17.18 0.39
C LEU A 144 7.17 17.56 -0.67
N SER A 145 7.73 18.76 -0.56
CA SER A 145 8.76 19.26 -1.48
C SER A 145 10.09 18.49 -1.35
N GLU A 146 10.35 17.93 -0.18
CA GLU A 146 11.57 17.20 0.12
C GLU A 146 11.46 15.72 -0.25
N GLN A 147 12.57 15.15 -0.74
CA GLN A 147 12.67 13.76 -1.17
C GLN A 147 13.07 12.86 0.01
N PHE A 148 12.13 12.56 0.90
CA PHE A 148 12.38 11.80 2.13
C PHE A 148 12.85 10.36 1.91
N TYR A 149 12.54 9.75 0.77
CA TYR A 149 12.99 8.39 0.43
C TYR A 149 14.52 8.24 0.37
N LEU A 150 15.26 9.34 0.19
CA LEU A 150 16.72 9.33 0.22
C LEU A 150 17.32 9.32 1.63
N LEU A 151 16.52 9.65 2.64
CA LEU A 151 17.05 9.93 3.97
C LEU A 151 17.08 8.72 4.89
N ARG A 152 16.04 7.90 4.94
CA ARG A 152 15.96 6.76 5.89
C ARG A 152 14.95 5.71 5.47
N PRO A 153 15.23 4.39 5.68
CA PRO A 153 14.31 3.28 5.38
C PRO A 153 12.94 3.38 6.09
N ARG A 154 12.89 4.05 7.24
CA ARG A 154 11.64 4.21 8.02
C ARG A 154 10.52 4.95 7.26
N TYR A 155 10.85 5.69 6.21
CA TYR A 155 9.85 6.39 5.40
C TYR A 155 9.16 5.46 4.38
N GLU A 156 9.73 4.27 4.15
CA GLU A 156 9.18 3.21 3.29
C GLU A 156 8.26 2.24 4.05
N TYR A 157 7.95 2.53 5.33
CA TYR A 157 7.13 1.69 6.20
C TYR A 157 5.76 1.32 5.59
N GLY A 158 5.12 2.27 4.90
CA GLY A 158 3.84 2.05 4.24
C GLY A 158 3.92 0.97 3.16
N LEU A 159 5.02 0.91 2.40
CA LEU A 159 5.21 -0.13 1.38
C LEU A 159 5.39 -1.51 2.01
N GLY A 160 6.10 -1.62 3.12
CA GLY A 160 6.23 -2.87 3.86
C GLY A 160 4.86 -3.42 4.29
N ILE A 161 3.99 -2.53 4.78
CA ILE A 161 2.60 -2.89 5.12
C ILE A 161 1.82 -3.31 3.87
N PHE A 162 1.94 -2.56 2.76
CA PHE A 162 1.25 -2.92 1.53
C PHE A 162 1.71 -4.28 0.99
N ALA A 163 3.01 -4.55 0.97
CA ALA A 163 3.56 -5.84 0.60
C ALA A 163 3.03 -6.97 1.50
N SER A 164 2.91 -6.72 2.81
CA SER A 164 2.30 -7.67 3.76
C SER A 164 0.83 -7.93 3.46
N ILE A 165 0.05 -6.91 3.11
CA ILE A 165 -1.35 -7.05 2.70
C ILE A 165 -1.44 -7.90 1.43
N VAL A 166 -0.62 -7.61 0.42
CA VAL A 166 -0.55 -8.38 -0.84
C VAL A 166 -0.24 -9.85 -0.53
N LEU A 167 0.71 -10.11 0.35
CA LEU A 167 1.10 -11.45 0.78
C LEU A 167 -0.05 -12.18 1.48
N VAL A 168 -0.72 -11.54 2.44
CA VAL A 168 -1.85 -12.11 3.17
C VAL A 168 -3.00 -12.47 2.22
N ILE A 169 -3.34 -11.58 1.28
CA ILE A 169 -4.40 -11.84 0.29
C ILE A 169 -3.98 -12.98 -0.65
N SER A 170 -2.70 -13.01 -1.09
CA SER A 170 -2.20 -14.02 -2.01
C SER A 170 -2.21 -15.42 -1.41
N LEU A 171 -1.82 -15.55 -0.14
CA LEU A 171 -1.67 -16.83 0.54
C LEU A 171 -2.93 -17.24 1.32
N GLY A 172 -3.65 -16.29 1.91
CA GLY A 172 -4.76 -16.56 2.81
C GLY A 172 -6.04 -17.04 2.13
N ILE A 173 -6.23 -16.74 0.84
CA ILE A 173 -7.44 -17.15 0.12
C ILE A 173 -7.35 -18.64 -0.25
N THR A 174 -8.26 -19.43 0.28
CA THR A 174 -8.36 -20.85 -0.05
C THR A 174 -8.89 -21.02 -1.47
N ASN A 175 -8.18 -21.78 -2.30
CA ASN A 175 -8.58 -22.08 -3.66
C ASN A 175 -9.34 -23.43 -3.71
N ARG A 176 -10.24 -23.59 -4.68
CA ARG A 176 -10.91 -24.87 -4.94
C ARG A 176 -9.94 -25.96 -5.39
N ASN A 177 -8.83 -25.59 -6.02
CA ASN A 177 -7.81 -26.52 -6.46
C ASN A 177 -6.83 -26.82 -5.32
N GLN A 178 -6.82 -28.09 -4.87
CA GLN A 178 -5.96 -28.57 -3.78
C GLN A 178 -4.46 -28.42 -4.08
N ILE A 179 -4.05 -28.59 -5.35
CA ILE A 179 -2.63 -28.43 -5.75
C ILE A 179 -2.15 -27.00 -5.45
N ILE A 180 -2.99 -26.00 -5.72
CA ILE A 180 -2.66 -24.60 -5.47
C ILE A 180 -2.53 -24.34 -3.97
N ASN A 181 -3.40 -24.93 -3.14
CA ASN A 181 -3.32 -24.79 -1.70
C ASN A 181 -2.05 -25.45 -1.15
N ILE A 182 -1.63 -26.59 -1.69
CA ILE A 182 -0.38 -27.23 -1.35
C ILE A 182 0.82 -26.34 -1.74
N LEU A 183 0.84 -25.82 -2.97
CA LEU A 183 1.89 -24.91 -3.42
C LEU A 183 1.99 -23.67 -2.55
N LYS A 184 0.87 -23.08 -2.13
CA LYS A 184 0.86 -21.95 -1.20
C LYS A 184 1.43 -22.31 0.17
N SER A 185 1.07 -23.48 0.70
CA SER A 185 1.59 -23.96 1.98
C SER A 185 3.10 -24.15 1.93
N VAL A 186 3.60 -24.81 0.88
CA VAL A 186 5.04 -24.98 0.66
C VAL A 186 5.73 -23.63 0.52
N PHE A 187 5.18 -22.72 -0.29
CA PHE A 187 5.76 -21.39 -0.48
C PHE A 187 5.75 -20.56 0.81
N SER A 188 4.68 -20.62 1.61
CA SER A 188 4.62 -19.96 2.93
C SER A 188 5.70 -20.50 3.87
N SER A 189 5.91 -21.81 3.91
CA SER A 189 6.94 -22.44 4.73
C SER A 189 8.35 -21.99 4.29
N LEU A 190 8.60 -21.92 2.99
CA LEU A 190 9.87 -21.42 2.43
C LEU A 190 10.10 -19.96 2.78
N LEU A 191 9.05 -19.11 2.69
CA LEU A 191 9.14 -17.71 3.10
C LEU A 191 9.49 -17.57 4.58
N ILE A 192 8.79 -18.29 5.46
CA ILE A 192 9.06 -18.28 6.90
C ILE A 192 10.51 -18.71 7.18
N PHE A 193 10.95 -19.80 6.56
CA PHE A 193 12.32 -20.26 6.68
C PHE A 193 13.33 -19.20 6.22
N TYR A 194 13.08 -18.59 5.07
CA TYR A 194 13.94 -17.52 4.53
C TYR A 194 14.03 -16.34 5.50
N PHE A 195 12.89 -15.88 6.03
CA PHE A 195 12.89 -14.80 7.02
C PHE A 195 13.65 -15.15 8.28
N LEU A 196 13.47 -16.36 8.81
CA LEU A 196 14.17 -16.80 10.04
C LEU A 196 15.67 -17.02 9.83
N ALA A 197 16.10 -17.37 8.60
CA ALA A 197 17.50 -17.61 8.30
C ALA A 197 18.30 -16.32 8.00
N PHE A 198 17.61 -15.23 7.59
CA PHE A 198 18.25 -14.00 7.11
C PHE A 198 17.80 -12.72 7.83
N SER A 199 16.98 -12.84 8.90
CA SER A 199 16.66 -11.75 9.83
C SER A 199 17.67 -11.67 10.96
#